data_24a84b3b506245d92a3ee0dff2cfb92e
#
_entry.id   24a84b3b506245d92a3ee0dff2cfb92e
#
_cell.length_a   1.000
_cell.length_b   1.000
_cell.length_c   1.000
_cell.angle_alpha   90.00
_cell.angle_beta   90.00
_cell.angle_gamma   90.00
#
_symmetry.space_group_name_H-M   'P 1'
#
loop_
_entity.id
_entity.type
_entity.pdbx_description
1 polymer ?
#
loop_
_entity_poly.entity_id
_entity_poly.type
_entity_poly.pdbx_seq_one_letter_code
_entity_poly.pdbx_strand_id
1 'polypeptide(L)'
;MTMEPETIKVRVTETGQVLELVVLDKRPDSIQVVVGSGIHSVKCDLRPTRTRSAYSGSVMGREIVYERTPEQVRADIDRLNPKLREYRR
;
A
#
# COMPACT_ATOMS: atom_id res chain seq x y z
N MET A 1 4.48 19.22 -14.81
CA MET A 1 3.26 18.45 -14.54
C MET A 1 3.33 17.87 -13.13
N THR A 2 2.32 18.16 -12.35
CA THR A 2 2.28 17.69 -10.97
C THR A 2 1.59 16.34 -10.93
N MET A 3 2.28 15.34 -10.39
CA MET A 3 1.67 14.03 -10.19
C MET A 3 1.17 13.95 -8.76
N GLU A 4 -0.12 13.69 -8.63
CA GLU A 4 -0.67 13.48 -7.31
C GLU A 4 -0.18 12.15 -6.77
N PRO A 5 0.19 12.08 -5.49
CA PRO A 5 0.62 10.81 -4.92
C PRO A 5 -0.54 9.82 -4.88
N GLU A 6 -0.22 8.57 -5.08
CA GLU A 6 -1.21 7.52 -4.94
C GLU A 6 -1.59 7.36 -3.47
N THR A 7 -2.86 7.17 -3.20
CA THR A 7 -3.33 6.88 -1.85
C THR A 7 -4.07 5.55 -1.83
N ILE A 8 -4.04 4.90 -0.68
CA ILE A 8 -4.80 3.67 -0.45
C ILE A 8 -5.55 3.81 0.86
N LYS A 9 -6.63 3.05 0.98
CA LYS A 9 -7.41 2.99 2.21
C LYS A 9 -7.08 1.71 2.95
N VAL A 10 -6.70 1.84 4.20
CA VAL A 10 -6.40 0.72 5.07
C VAL A 10 -7.33 0.75 6.26
N ARG A 11 -7.47 -0.41 6.90
CA ARG A 11 -8.33 -0.53 8.07
C ARG A 11 -7.46 -0.82 9.29
N VAL A 12 -7.72 -0.10 10.37
CA VAL A 12 -7.14 -0.39 11.67
C VAL A 12 -7.93 -1.56 12.26
N THR A 13 -7.29 -2.71 12.46
CA THR A 13 -8.02 -3.91 12.86
C THR A 13 -8.63 -3.78 14.25
N GLU A 14 -7.97 -3.05 15.14
CA GLU A 14 -8.43 -2.89 16.52
C GLU A 14 -9.75 -2.11 16.61
N THR A 15 -9.88 -1.06 15.80
CA THR A 15 -11.03 -0.16 15.90
C THR A 15 -11.97 -0.23 14.70
N GLY A 16 -11.52 -0.84 13.59
CA GLY A 16 -12.28 -0.82 12.34
C GLY A 16 -12.22 0.50 11.60
N GLN A 17 -11.44 1.46 12.11
CA GLN A 17 -11.32 2.77 11.47
C GLN A 17 -10.59 2.65 10.14
N VAL A 18 -11.07 3.39 9.14
CA VAL A 18 -10.45 3.44 7.82
C VAL A 18 -9.58 4.68 7.74
N LEU A 19 -8.32 4.47 7.30
CA LEU A 19 -7.36 5.56 7.12
C LEU A 19 -6.95 5.62 5.65
N GLU A 20 -6.74 6.83 5.15
CA GLU A 20 -6.19 7.03 3.82
C GLU A 20 -4.72 7.36 3.96
N LEU A 21 -3.87 6.58 3.29
CA LEU A 21 -2.41 6.70 3.41
C LEU A 21 -1.80 6.97 2.05
N VAL A 22 -0.71 7.74 2.06
CA VAL A 22 0.06 8.03 0.84
C VAL A 22 1.02 6.87 0.58
N VAL A 23 1.03 6.39 -0.66
CA VAL A 23 1.91 5.31 -1.08
C VAL A 23 3.23 5.91 -1.58
N LEU A 24 4.34 5.47 -1.00
CA LEU A 24 5.68 5.88 -1.43
C LEU A 24 6.23 4.90 -2.46
N ASP A 25 6.00 3.60 -2.25
CA ASP A 25 6.48 2.56 -3.15
C ASP A 25 5.50 1.41 -3.11
N LYS A 26 5.21 0.84 -4.26
CA LYS A 26 4.21 -0.22 -4.36
C LYS A 26 4.76 -1.38 -5.16
N ARG A 27 4.96 -2.50 -4.49
CA ARG A 27 5.46 -3.74 -5.08
C ARG A 27 4.60 -4.90 -4.64
N PRO A 28 4.57 -5.99 -5.39
CA PRO A 28 3.75 -7.15 -4.99
C PRO A 28 4.15 -7.76 -3.66
N ASP A 29 5.41 -7.63 -3.25
CA ASP A 29 5.90 -8.19 -1.99
C ASP A 29 5.95 -7.19 -0.84
N SER A 30 5.76 -5.91 -1.12
CA SER A 30 5.71 -4.89 -0.06
C SER A 30 5.17 -3.58 -0.60
N ILE A 31 4.45 -2.86 0.25
CA ILE A 31 3.95 -1.51 -0.07
C ILE A 31 4.43 -0.60 1.04
N GLN A 32 5.18 0.44 0.68
CA GLN A 32 5.62 1.42 1.66
C GLN A 32 4.66 2.61 1.65
N VAL A 33 4.15 2.96 2.81
CA VAL A 33 3.17 4.03 2.97
C VAL A 33 3.61 5.01 4.03
N VAL A 34 3.00 6.19 4.00
CA VAL A 34 3.22 7.21 5.02
C VAL A 34 1.91 7.39 5.79
N VAL A 35 2.03 7.33 7.12
CA VAL A 35 0.92 7.59 8.03
C VAL A 35 1.15 8.95 8.67
N GLY A 36 0.13 9.80 8.63
CA GLY A 36 0.24 11.14 9.19
C GLY A 36 0.73 12.15 8.16
N SER A 37 1.03 13.35 8.62
CA SER A 37 1.44 14.44 7.75
C SER A 37 2.52 15.28 8.39
N GLY A 38 3.31 15.95 7.53
CA GLY A 38 4.34 16.86 7.98
C GLY A 38 5.41 16.16 8.81
N ILE A 39 5.84 16.82 9.86
CA ILE A 39 6.91 16.30 10.72
C ILE A 39 6.46 15.11 11.57
N HIS A 40 5.18 14.85 11.63
CA HIS A 40 4.63 13.72 12.38
C HIS A 40 4.36 12.50 11.49
N SER A 41 4.82 12.54 10.24
CA SER A 41 4.62 11.42 9.35
C SER A 41 5.54 10.25 9.71
N VAL A 42 5.02 9.04 9.59
CA VAL A 42 5.75 7.81 9.90
C VAL A 42 5.64 6.89 8.71
N LYS A 43 6.77 6.32 8.28
CA LYS A 43 6.78 5.35 7.20
C LYS A 43 6.43 3.98 7.76
N CYS A 44 5.64 3.24 6.99
CA CYS A 44 5.22 1.90 7.38
C CYS A 44 5.30 0.99 6.16
N ASP A 45 5.80 -0.22 6.36
CA ASP A 45 5.84 -1.23 5.30
C ASP A 45 4.69 -2.20 5.48
N LEU A 46 3.90 -2.37 4.43
CA LEU A 46 2.84 -3.37 4.40
C LEU A 46 3.34 -4.58 3.63
N ARG A 47 3.13 -5.76 4.17
CA ARG A 47 3.58 -7.01 3.55
C ARG A 47 2.41 -7.97 3.40
N PRO A 48 2.46 -8.87 2.40
CA PRO A 48 1.38 -9.83 2.23
C PRO A 48 1.19 -10.67 3.49
N THR A 49 -0.06 -10.92 3.82
CA THR A 49 -0.39 -11.80 4.92
C THR A 49 0.00 -13.25 4.57
N ARG A 50 -0.02 -14.12 5.58
CA ARG A 50 0.34 -15.52 5.39
C ARG A 50 -0.49 -16.18 4.29
N THR A 51 -1.77 -15.85 4.20
CA THR A 51 -2.66 -16.41 3.18
C THR A 51 -2.61 -15.65 1.86
N ARG A 52 -1.85 -14.54 1.80
CA ARG A 52 -1.74 -13.68 0.64
C ARG A 52 -3.08 -13.12 0.18
N SER A 53 -3.97 -12.90 1.14
CA SER A 53 -5.30 -12.33 0.85
C SER A 53 -5.35 -10.82 1.08
N ALA A 54 -4.32 -10.27 1.73
CA ALA A 54 -4.27 -8.85 2.05
C ALA A 54 -2.82 -8.47 2.37
N TYR A 55 -2.61 -7.20 2.67
CA TYR A 55 -1.33 -6.70 3.18
C TYR A 55 -1.56 -6.19 4.59
N SER A 56 -0.58 -6.38 5.45
CA SER A 56 -0.67 -5.88 6.81
C SER A 56 0.64 -5.26 7.25
N GLY A 57 0.54 -4.36 8.20
CA GLY A 57 1.69 -3.72 8.81
C GLY A 57 1.32 -3.20 10.17
N SER A 58 2.32 -2.73 10.91
CA SER A 58 2.12 -2.19 12.24
C SER A 58 2.68 -0.78 12.30
N VAL A 59 1.90 0.15 12.84
CA VAL A 59 2.34 1.52 13.01
C VAL A 59 1.78 2.05 14.33
N MET A 60 2.66 2.62 15.14
CA MET A 60 2.30 3.17 16.44
C MET A 60 1.55 2.15 17.31
N GLY A 61 2.00 0.89 17.28
CA GLY A 61 1.42 -0.18 18.08
C GLY A 61 0.09 -0.72 17.60
N ARG A 62 -0.35 -0.31 16.42
CA ARG A 62 -1.64 -0.76 15.87
C ARG A 62 -1.42 -1.46 14.54
N GLU A 63 -2.18 -2.52 14.32
CA GLU A 63 -2.15 -3.23 13.05
C GLU A 63 -3.06 -2.52 12.04
N ILE A 64 -2.55 -2.36 10.82
CA ILE A 64 -3.33 -1.86 9.70
C ILE A 64 -3.33 -2.90 8.59
N VAL A 65 -4.45 -3.00 7.88
CA VAL A 65 -4.65 -3.99 6.83
C VAL A 65 -5.14 -3.30 5.57
N TYR A 66 -4.47 -3.62 4.46
CA TYR A 66 -4.91 -3.20 3.14
C TYR A 66 -5.51 -4.44 2.46
N GLU A 67 -6.80 -4.40 2.23
CA GLU A 67 -7.56 -5.56 1.76
C GLU A 67 -7.44 -5.71 0.24
N ARG A 68 -6.27 -6.11 -0.21
CA ARG A 68 -6.01 -6.33 -1.62
C ARG A 68 -4.97 -7.43 -1.74
N THR A 69 -5.12 -8.29 -2.74
CA THR A 69 -4.19 -9.41 -2.91
C THR A 69 -2.93 -8.96 -3.65
N PRO A 70 -1.80 -9.68 -3.51
CA PRO A 70 -0.60 -9.37 -4.29
C PRO A 70 -0.83 -9.40 -5.80
N GLU A 71 -1.72 -10.27 -6.27
CA GLU A 71 -2.05 -10.33 -7.70
C GLU A 71 -2.77 -9.07 -8.14
N GLN A 72 -3.68 -8.55 -7.31
CA GLN A 72 -4.36 -7.30 -7.59
C GLN A 72 -3.39 -6.12 -7.57
N VAL A 73 -2.44 -6.13 -6.63
CA VAL A 73 -1.42 -5.08 -6.56
C VAL A 73 -0.54 -5.12 -7.80
N ARG A 74 -0.15 -6.30 -8.25
CA ARG A 74 0.63 -6.43 -9.48
C ARG A 74 -0.14 -5.88 -10.67
N ALA A 75 -1.44 -6.17 -10.75
CA ALA A 75 -2.28 -5.64 -11.82
C ALA A 75 -2.35 -4.12 -11.76
N ASP A 76 -2.44 -3.57 -10.55
CA ASP A 76 -2.45 -2.11 -10.37
C ASP A 76 -1.15 -1.48 -10.87
N ILE A 77 -0.01 -2.09 -10.56
CA ILE A 77 1.30 -1.60 -11.00
C ILE A 77 1.40 -1.65 -12.52
N ASP A 78 1.00 -2.76 -13.12
CA ASP A 78 1.05 -2.92 -14.58
C ASP A 78 0.16 -1.90 -15.27
N ARG A 79 -0.99 -1.60 -14.69
CA ARG A 79 -1.91 -0.62 -15.27
C ARG A 79 -1.32 0.79 -15.24
N LEU A 80 -0.61 1.12 -14.16
CA LEU A 80 0.02 2.43 -14.02
C LEU A 80 1.26 2.58 -14.90
N ASN A 81 1.89 1.46 -15.30
CA ASN A 81 3.10 1.47 -16.09
C ASN A 81 2.96 0.57 -17.32
N PRO A 82 2.08 0.93 -18.26
CA PRO A 82 1.83 0.06 -19.44
C PRO A 82 3.08 -0.15 -20.28
N LYS A 83 4.02 0.79 -20.29
CA LYS A 83 5.26 0.62 -21.04
C LYS A 83 6.11 -0.52 -20.50
N LEU A 84 6.07 -0.77 -19.20
CA LEU A 84 6.79 -1.89 -18.62
C LEU A 84 6.21 -3.21 -19.08
N ARG A 85 4.91 -3.28 -19.29
CA ARG A 85 4.28 -4.49 -19.82
C ARG A 85 4.78 -4.80 -21.23
N GLU A 86 4.96 -3.77 -22.05
CA GLU A 86 5.44 -3.96 -23.42
C GLU A 86 6.85 -4.55 -23.46
N TYR A 87 7.69 -4.22 -22.49
CA TYR A 87 9.05 -4.68 -22.44
C TYR A 87 9.21 -6.08 -21.87
N ARG A 88 8.13 -6.67 -21.39
CA ARG A 88 8.17 -8.00 -20.78
C ARG A 88 7.86 -9.11 -21.74
N ARG A 89 8.31 -9.04 -22.90
CA ARG A 89 8.07 -10.10 -23.86
C ARG A 89 9.14 -11.15 -23.84
#